data_7c39120d1dee7d21f26e023b5c766a34
#
_entry.id   7c39120d1dee7d21f26e023b5c766a34
#
_cell.length_a   1.000
_cell.length_b   1.000
_cell.length_c   1.000
_cell.angle_alpha   90.00
_cell.angle_beta   90.00
_cell.angle_gamma   90.00
#
_symmetry.space_group_name_H-M   'P 1'
#
loop_
_entity.id
_entity.type
_entity.pdbx_description
1 polymer ?
#
loop_
_entity_poly.entity_id
_entity_poly.type
_entity_poly.pdbx_seq_one_letter_code
_entity_poly.pdbx_strand_id
1 'polypeptide(L)'
;MKFKGKLMENNLSQSKDKNVLDIKATNASKAQFNWEDPLLLNSLLSEEETLIQASAHEYAQSKLMPRVEEAFLDEKTDKEIFKEMGKLGLLGITIPEKYGCAGASYVSYGLVAREVERVDSGYRSMMSVQSSLVMHPIYKYGSEEQREKYLPGLASGELIG
;
A
#
# COMPACT_ATOMS: atom_id res chain seq x y z
N MET A 1 -34.44 -1.66 56.98
CA MET A 1 -33.21 -1.05 56.47
C MET A 1 -32.73 -1.71 55.16
N LYS A 2 -33.65 -2.22 54.31
CA LYS A 2 -33.31 -2.89 53.00
C LYS A 2 -33.87 -2.21 51.74
N PHE A 3 -34.57 -1.08 51.90
CA PHE A 3 -35.22 -0.41 50.78
C PHE A 3 -34.37 0.72 50.14
N LYS A 4 -33.34 1.25 50.83
CA LYS A 4 -32.49 2.35 50.30
C LYS A 4 -31.37 1.88 49.37
N GLY A 5 -30.92 0.61 49.44
CA GLY A 5 -29.84 0.08 48.61
C GLY A 5 -30.26 -0.15 47.15
N LYS A 6 -31.49 -0.59 46.91
CA LYS A 6 -31.98 -0.96 45.57
C LYS A 6 -32.27 0.25 44.67
N LEU A 7 -32.56 1.43 45.28
CA LEU A 7 -32.77 2.70 44.55
C LEU A 7 -31.44 3.35 44.10
N MET A 8 -30.35 3.12 44.84
CA MET A 8 -29.03 3.65 44.45
C MET A 8 -28.39 2.84 43.31
N GLU A 9 -28.56 1.53 43.28
CA GLU A 9 -28.03 0.72 42.21
C GLU A 9 -28.73 0.99 40.87
N ASN A 10 -30.07 1.19 40.88
CA ASN A 10 -30.80 1.52 39.65
C ASN A 10 -30.43 2.91 39.09
N ASN A 11 -30.12 3.89 39.95
CA ASN A 11 -29.70 5.20 39.50
C ASN A 11 -28.26 5.23 38.93
N LEU A 12 -27.35 4.36 39.42
CA LEU A 12 -26.00 4.25 38.91
C LEU A 12 -25.96 3.53 37.52
N SER A 13 -26.82 2.53 37.33
CA SER A 13 -26.95 1.82 36.08
C SER A 13 -27.51 2.72 34.97
N GLN A 14 -28.58 3.46 35.24
CA GLN A 14 -29.17 4.39 34.26
C GLN A 14 -28.26 5.59 33.95
N SER A 15 -27.42 6.04 34.88
CA SER A 15 -26.46 7.11 34.66
C SER A 15 -25.30 6.69 33.77
N LYS A 16 -24.81 5.41 33.92
CA LYS A 16 -23.75 4.89 33.08
C LYS A 16 -24.21 4.63 31.61
N ASP A 17 -25.42 4.12 31.44
CA ASP A 17 -25.97 3.85 30.12
C ASP A 17 -26.29 5.17 29.35
N LYS A 18 -26.77 6.23 30.02
CA LYS A 18 -26.94 7.55 29.41
C LYS A 18 -25.62 8.16 28.95
N ASN A 19 -24.54 8.07 29.74
CA ASN A 19 -23.23 8.61 29.35
C ASN A 19 -22.61 7.86 28.18
N VAL A 20 -22.82 6.54 28.09
CA VAL A 20 -22.30 5.73 26.94
C VAL A 20 -23.08 6.03 25.66
N LEU A 21 -24.38 6.25 25.74
CA LEU A 21 -25.20 6.63 24.59
C LEU A 21 -24.90 8.07 24.13
N ASP A 22 -24.65 9.00 25.03
CA ASP A 22 -24.27 10.37 24.69
C ASP A 22 -22.88 10.48 24.05
N ILE A 23 -21.91 9.64 24.48
CA ILE A 23 -20.58 9.58 23.85
C ILE A 23 -20.67 9.02 22.44
N LYS A 24 -21.51 7.99 22.21
CA LYS A 24 -21.72 7.44 20.86
C LYS A 24 -22.46 8.42 19.95
N ALA A 25 -23.45 9.14 20.47
CA ALA A 25 -24.19 10.14 19.70
C ALA A 25 -23.34 11.36 19.34
N THR A 26 -22.46 11.83 20.25
CA THR A 26 -21.56 12.97 19.97
C THR A 26 -20.45 12.62 18.97
N ASN A 27 -20.00 11.38 18.92
CA ASN A 27 -19.02 10.94 17.91
C ASN A 27 -19.66 10.68 16.54
N ALA A 28 -20.89 10.22 16.48
CA ALA A 28 -21.62 10.03 15.21
C ALA A 28 -21.96 11.35 14.51
N SER A 29 -22.19 12.44 15.27
CA SER A 29 -22.52 13.75 14.71
C SER A 29 -21.31 14.52 14.14
N LYS A 30 -20.07 14.02 14.35
CA LYS A 30 -18.82 14.62 13.88
C LYS A 30 -18.18 13.85 12.73
N ALA A 31 -18.72 12.72 12.31
CA ALA A 31 -18.21 11.94 11.17
C ALA A 31 -18.52 12.71 9.88
N GLN A 32 -17.51 13.37 9.33
CA GLN A 32 -17.60 14.05 8.04
C GLN A 32 -17.18 13.09 6.94
N PHE A 33 -18.01 12.97 5.88
CA PHE A 33 -17.69 12.10 4.75
C PHE A 33 -16.45 12.62 4.00
N ASN A 34 -15.48 11.75 3.81
CA ASN A 34 -14.26 12.07 3.08
C ASN A 34 -14.30 11.45 1.68
N TRP A 35 -14.42 12.26 0.66
CA TRP A 35 -14.46 11.83 -0.74
C TRP A 35 -13.16 11.21 -1.25
N GLU A 36 -12.03 11.62 -0.70
CA GLU A 36 -10.71 11.09 -1.08
C GLU A 36 -10.44 9.72 -0.47
N ASP A 37 -11.02 9.46 0.71
CA ASP A 37 -10.94 8.18 1.42
C ASP A 37 -12.30 7.82 2.04
N PRO A 38 -13.32 7.46 1.20
CA PRO A 38 -14.68 7.25 1.65
C PRO A 38 -14.85 6.05 2.60
N LEU A 39 -13.91 5.11 2.57
CA LEU A 39 -13.89 3.93 3.44
C LEU A 39 -12.90 4.07 4.61
N LEU A 40 -12.27 5.22 4.76
CA LEU A 40 -11.26 5.52 5.78
C LEU A 40 -10.11 4.51 5.83
N LEU A 41 -9.71 3.97 4.66
CA LEU A 41 -8.66 2.97 4.54
C LEU A 41 -7.30 3.51 4.96
N ASN A 42 -7.03 4.79 4.72
CA ASN A 42 -5.77 5.41 5.12
C ASN A 42 -5.55 5.38 6.64
N SER A 43 -6.63 5.37 7.45
CA SER A 43 -6.54 5.25 8.90
C SER A 43 -6.08 3.87 9.40
N LEU A 44 -6.08 2.87 8.53
CA LEU A 44 -5.67 1.49 8.82
C LEU A 44 -4.21 1.22 8.44
N LEU A 45 -3.57 2.15 7.71
CA LEU A 45 -2.20 1.99 7.24
C LEU A 45 -1.21 2.27 8.39
N SER A 46 -0.12 1.52 8.40
CA SER A 46 1.04 1.83 9.23
C SER A 46 1.78 3.08 8.72
N GLU A 47 2.66 3.64 9.55
CA GLU A 47 3.53 4.75 9.13
C GLU A 47 4.41 4.36 7.94
N GLU A 48 4.96 3.14 7.94
CA GLU A 48 5.76 2.61 6.85
C GLU A 48 4.96 2.50 5.54
N GLU A 49 3.75 1.93 5.59
CA GLU A 49 2.87 1.80 4.43
C GLU A 49 2.47 3.17 3.86
N THR A 50 2.23 4.14 4.73
CA THR A 50 1.93 5.52 4.34
C THR A 50 3.13 6.18 3.64
N LEU A 51 4.36 5.98 4.14
CA LEU A 51 5.57 6.49 3.51
C LEU A 51 5.84 5.85 2.15
N ILE A 52 5.67 4.53 2.04
CA ILE A 52 5.81 3.80 0.78
C ILE A 52 4.79 4.32 -0.25
N GLN A 53 3.54 4.50 0.15
CA GLN A 53 2.51 5.07 -0.71
C GLN A 53 2.86 6.48 -1.18
N ALA A 54 3.29 7.36 -0.28
CA ALA A 54 3.67 8.73 -0.61
C ALA A 54 4.85 8.77 -1.59
N SER A 55 5.86 7.94 -1.38
CA SER A 55 7.01 7.82 -2.29
C SER A 55 6.61 7.33 -3.68
N ALA A 56 5.75 6.31 -3.74
CA ALA A 56 5.23 5.79 -5.01
C ALA A 56 4.37 6.84 -5.74
N HIS A 57 3.54 7.58 -5.01
CA HIS A 57 2.74 8.67 -5.56
C HIS A 57 3.62 9.76 -6.17
N GLU A 58 4.60 10.26 -5.42
CA GLU A 58 5.53 11.29 -5.89
C GLU A 58 6.27 10.85 -7.16
N TYR A 59 6.79 9.63 -7.19
CA TYR A 59 7.44 9.07 -8.38
C TYR A 59 6.47 8.98 -9.56
N ALA A 60 5.29 8.42 -9.34
CA ALA A 60 4.30 8.23 -10.39
C ALA A 60 3.87 9.57 -11.02
N GLN A 61 3.57 10.58 -10.19
CA GLN A 61 3.14 11.89 -10.67
C GLN A 61 4.27 12.71 -11.28
N SER A 62 5.48 12.70 -10.69
CA SER A 62 6.58 13.55 -11.14
C SER A 62 7.40 12.95 -12.29
N LYS A 63 7.46 11.63 -12.42
CA LYS A 63 8.31 10.92 -13.39
C LYS A 63 7.54 10.14 -14.44
N LEU A 64 6.47 9.43 -14.06
CA LEU A 64 5.71 8.61 -15.00
C LEU A 64 4.67 9.43 -15.77
N MET A 65 3.86 10.22 -15.06
CA MET A 65 2.77 11.00 -15.67
C MET A 65 3.23 11.87 -16.86
N PRO A 66 4.35 12.62 -16.80
CA PRO A 66 4.79 13.43 -17.93
C PRO A 66 5.17 12.64 -19.19
N ARG A 67 5.39 11.32 -19.09
CA ARG A 67 5.82 10.47 -20.21
C ARG A 67 4.66 9.79 -20.93
N VAL A 68 3.46 9.74 -20.32
CA VAL A 68 2.35 8.89 -20.81
C VAL A 68 1.90 9.28 -22.20
N GLU A 69 1.68 10.57 -22.44
CA GLU A 69 1.15 11.06 -23.71
C GLU A 69 2.11 10.77 -24.89
N GLU A 70 3.39 11.09 -24.73
CA GLU A 70 4.41 10.84 -25.76
C GLU A 70 4.62 9.33 -25.98
N ALA A 71 4.69 8.54 -24.89
CA ALA A 71 4.84 7.10 -24.97
C ALA A 71 3.67 6.44 -25.72
N PHE A 72 2.45 6.93 -25.48
CA PHE A 72 1.24 6.45 -26.16
C PHE A 72 1.24 6.83 -27.66
N LEU A 73 1.55 8.08 -27.99
CA LEU A 73 1.55 8.55 -29.38
C LEU A 73 2.64 7.88 -30.22
N ASP A 74 3.81 7.67 -29.63
CA ASP A 74 4.96 7.06 -30.28
C ASP A 74 4.96 5.52 -30.27
N GLU A 75 3.99 4.89 -29.56
CA GLU A 75 3.93 3.44 -29.33
C GLU A 75 5.23 2.88 -28.73
N LYS A 76 5.84 3.62 -27.80
CA LYS A 76 7.13 3.29 -27.18
C LYS A 76 7.04 3.22 -25.66
N THR A 77 7.90 2.40 -25.07
CA THR A 77 8.09 2.31 -23.64
C THR A 77 9.56 2.50 -23.29
N ASP A 78 9.84 3.40 -22.35
CA ASP A 78 11.18 3.64 -21.84
C ASP A 78 11.58 2.57 -20.83
N LYS A 79 12.59 1.75 -21.18
CA LYS A 79 13.12 0.69 -20.31
C LYS A 79 13.81 1.22 -19.05
N GLU A 80 14.22 2.49 -19.03
CA GLU A 80 14.82 3.11 -17.83
C GLU A 80 13.83 3.16 -16.66
N ILE A 81 12.51 3.09 -16.93
CA ILE A 81 11.49 2.99 -15.90
C ILE A 81 11.74 1.80 -14.96
N PHE A 82 12.20 0.65 -15.45
CA PHE A 82 12.55 -0.50 -14.62
C PHE A 82 13.67 -0.16 -13.63
N LYS A 83 14.73 0.53 -14.10
CA LYS A 83 15.83 0.94 -13.22
C LYS A 83 15.42 2.01 -12.23
N GLU A 84 14.55 2.94 -12.63
CA GLU A 84 14.00 3.95 -11.73
C GLU A 84 13.16 3.30 -10.63
N MET A 85 12.25 2.39 -10.99
CA MET A 85 11.46 1.61 -10.03
C MET A 85 12.34 0.74 -9.13
N GLY A 86 13.40 0.12 -9.69
CA GLY A 86 14.37 -0.66 -8.93
C GLY A 86 15.10 0.18 -7.88
N LYS A 87 15.60 1.38 -8.24
CA LYS A 87 16.25 2.32 -7.30
C LYS A 87 15.36 2.73 -6.14
N LEU A 88 14.04 2.77 -6.36
CA LEU A 88 13.04 3.10 -5.35
C LEU A 88 12.55 1.88 -4.57
N GLY A 89 13.05 0.68 -4.86
CA GLY A 89 12.62 -0.57 -4.21
C GLY A 89 11.19 -1.00 -4.57
N LEU A 90 10.64 -0.55 -5.69
CA LEU A 90 9.27 -0.84 -6.10
C LEU A 90 9.14 -2.19 -6.84
N LEU A 91 10.27 -2.77 -7.28
CA LEU A 91 10.30 -4.09 -7.93
C LEU A 91 10.52 -5.19 -6.90
N GLY A 92 9.66 -6.22 -6.92
CA GLY A 92 9.75 -7.33 -5.98
C GLY A 92 9.57 -6.93 -4.51
N ILE A 93 8.82 -5.88 -4.24
CA ILE A 93 8.69 -5.21 -2.94
C ILE A 93 8.41 -6.16 -1.75
N THR A 94 7.75 -7.30 -1.99
CA THR A 94 7.43 -8.30 -0.94
C THR A 94 8.50 -9.37 -0.75
N ILE A 95 9.57 -9.34 -1.55
CA ILE A 95 10.68 -10.29 -1.46
C ILE A 95 11.69 -9.79 -0.42
N PRO A 96 12.31 -10.69 0.37
CA PRO A 96 13.22 -10.29 1.45
C PRO A 96 14.41 -9.43 0.99
N GLU A 97 14.87 -8.55 1.88
CA GLU A 97 15.99 -7.61 1.67
C GLU A 97 17.29 -8.29 1.26
N LYS A 98 17.53 -9.52 1.70
CA LYS A 98 18.75 -10.28 1.35
C LYS A 98 18.93 -10.48 -0.17
N TYR A 99 17.86 -10.31 -0.95
CA TYR A 99 17.89 -10.39 -2.42
C TYR A 99 17.83 -9.01 -3.10
N GLY A 100 18.05 -7.94 -2.35
CA GLY A 100 18.04 -6.57 -2.88
C GLY A 100 16.64 -5.95 -3.03
N CYS A 101 15.62 -6.57 -2.44
CA CYS A 101 14.24 -6.09 -2.44
C CYS A 101 13.89 -5.37 -1.13
N ALA A 102 12.66 -4.85 -1.00
CA ALA A 102 12.28 -4.06 0.17
C ALA A 102 11.78 -4.89 1.37
N GLY A 103 11.36 -6.14 1.19
CA GLY A 103 10.80 -6.98 2.27
C GLY A 103 9.49 -6.47 2.86
N ALA A 104 8.78 -5.59 2.15
CA ALA A 104 7.58 -4.93 2.64
C ALA A 104 6.32 -5.80 2.55
N SER A 105 5.20 -5.30 3.09
CA SER A 105 3.93 -6.01 3.14
C SER A 105 3.23 -6.12 1.77
N TYR A 106 2.27 -7.05 1.65
CA TYR A 106 1.39 -7.10 0.47
C TYR A 106 0.46 -5.88 0.38
N VAL A 107 0.17 -5.21 1.52
CA VAL A 107 -0.54 -3.93 1.52
C VAL A 107 0.31 -2.88 0.83
N SER A 108 1.60 -2.78 1.17
CA SER A 108 2.56 -1.88 0.50
C SER A 108 2.61 -2.14 -1.01
N TYR A 109 2.65 -3.42 -1.45
CA TYR A 109 2.58 -3.75 -2.87
C TYR A 109 1.30 -3.22 -3.55
N GLY A 110 0.15 -3.41 -2.91
CA GLY A 110 -1.14 -2.90 -3.40
C GLY A 110 -1.18 -1.37 -3.49
N LEU A 111 -0.62 -0.68 -2.50
CA LEU A 111 -0.53 0.79 -2.49
C LEU A 111 0.34 1.31 -3.64
N VAL A 112 1.53 0.71 -3.85
CA VAL A 112 2.41 1.06 -4.97
C VAL A 112 1.72 0.80 -6.30
N ALA A 113 1.10 -0.37 -6.47
CA ALA A 113 0.36 -0.71 -7.68
C ALA A 113 -0.75 0.30 -7.98
N ARG A 114 -1.49 0.74 -6.96
CA ARG A 114 -2.54 1.76 -7.08
C ARG A 114 -2.00 3.10 -7.56
N GLU A 115 -0.88 3.56 -7.00
CA GLU A 115 -0.31 4.86 -7.39
C GLU A 115 0.26 4.84 -8.81
N VAL A 116 0.86 3.73 -9.25
CA VAL A 116 1.32 3.58 -10.64
C VAL A 116 0.13 3.44 -11.62
N GLU A 117 -0.92 2.67 -11.24
CA GLU A 117 -2.15 2.52 -12.04
C GLU A 117 -2.88 3.84 -12.29
N ARG A 118 -2.83 4.77 -11.33
CA ARG A 118 -3.40 6.13 -11.50
C ARG A 118 -2.80 6.90 -12.67
N VAL A 119 -1.60 6.54 -13.08
CA VAL A 119 -0.90 7.15 -14.21
C VAL A 119 -1.18 6.39 -15.49
N ASP A 120 -0.84 5.09 -15.50
CA ASP A 120 -0.98 4.24 -16.68
C ASP A 120 -0.99 2.76 -16.33
N SER A 121 -1.96 2.01 -16.87
CA SER A 121 -2.09 0.57 -16.68
C SER A 121 -0.93 -0.23 -17.27
N GLY A 122 -0.30 0.26 -18.33
CA GLY A 122 0.87 -0.37 -18.95
C GLY A 122 2.06 -0.34 -17.99
N TYR A 123 2.35 0.80 -17.36
CA TYR A 123 3.42 0.91 -16.37
C TYR A 123 3.16 0.04 -15.14
N ARG A 124 1.91 0.00 -14.67
CA ARG A 124 1.55 -0.92 -13.58
C ARG A 124 1.70 -2.38 -14.01
N SER A 125 1.33 -2.73 -15.24
CA SER A 125 1.51 -4.08 -15.77
C SER A 125 3.00 -4.47 -15.85
N MET A 126 3.87 -3.59 -16.33
CA MET A 126 5.33 -3.79 -16.33
C MET A 126 5.84 -4.13 -14.92
N MET A 127 5.51 -3.31 -13.94
CA MET A 127 5.88 -3.52 -12.53
C MET A 127 5.34 -4.87 -12.01
N SER A 128 4.07 -5.18 -12.30
CA SER A 128 3.42 -6.41 -11.81
C SER A 128 4.01 -7.67 -12.45
N VAL A 129 4.27 -7.66 -13.75
CA VAL A 129 4.90 -8.80 -14.45
C VAL A 129 6.27 -9.05 -13.85
N GLN A 130 7.10 -8.04 -13.75
CA GLN A 130 8.43 -8.14 -13.14
C GLN A 130 8.35 -8.72 -11.73
N SER A 131 7.53 -8.13 -10.86
CA SER A 131 7.46 -8.48 -9.44
C SER A 131 6.75 -9.80 -9.17
N SER A 132 5.58 -10.04 -9.80
CA SER A 132 4.69 -11.14 -9.44
C SER A 132 4.85 -12.36 -10.34
N LEU A 133 5.08 -12.18 -11.64
CA LEU A 133 5.17 -13.30 -12.59
C LEU A 133 6.60 -13.78 -12.82
N VAL A 134 7.60 -12.93 -12.60
CA VAL A 134 9.01 -13.27 -12.77
C VAL A 134 9.70 -13.47 -11.42
N MET A 135 9.79 -12.42 -10.60
CA MET A 135 10.57 -12.47 -9.35
C MET A 135 9.93 -13.39 -8.30
N HIS A 136 8.62 -13.32 -8.11
CA HIS A 136 7.95 -14.13 -7.08
C HIS A 136 8.06 -15.65 -7.32
N PRO A 137 7.87 -16.20 -8.53
CA PRO A 137 8.11 -17.61 -8.81
C PRO A 137 9.57 -18.03 -8.58
N ILE A 138 10.55 -17.22 -8.97
CA ILE A 138 11.96 -17.49 -8.69
C ILE A 138 12.20 -17.54 -7.17
N TYR A 139 11.66 -16.57 -6.43
CA TYR A 139 11.74 -16.55 -4.98
C TYR A 139 11.08 -17.77 -4.34
N LYS A 140 9.88 -18.13 -4.78
CA LYS A 140 9.07 -19.19 -4.15
C LYS A 140 9.56 -20.59 -4.47
N TYR A 141 9.97 -20.83 -5.72
CA TYR A 141 10.21 -22.19 -6.26
C TYR A 141 11.64 -22.41 -6.74
N GLY A 142 12.43 -21.36 -6.91
CA GLY A 142 13.82 -21.47 -7.33
C GLY A 142 14.73 -22.02 -6.23
N SER A 143 15.91 -22.56 -6.62
CA SER A 143 16.99 -22.89 -5.69
C SER A 143 17.60 -21.60 -5.12
N GLU A 144 18.39 -21.73 -4.02
CA GLU A 144 19.06 -20.56 -3.44
C GLU A 144 20.03 -19.92 -4.43
N GLU A 145 20.76 -20.74 -5.20
CA GLU A 145 21.65 -20.26 -6.26
C GLU A 145 20.92 -19.45 -7.34
N GLN A 146 19.69 -19.88 -7.71
CA GLN A 146 18.86 -19.14 -8.65
C GLN A 146 18.36 -17.81 -8.07
N ARG A 147 17.96 -17.81 -6.80
CA ARG A 147 17.52 -16.58 -6.10
C ARG A 147 18.64 -15.55 -6.03
N GLU A 148 19.83 -15.97 -5.57
CA GLU A 148 21.01 -15.11 -5.46
C GLU A 148 21.50 -14.60 -6.81
N LYS A 149 21.38 -15.42 -7.85
CA LYS A 149 21.80 -15.06 -9.20
C LYS A 149 20.88 -14.06 -9.89
N TYR A 150 19.56 -14.22 -9.78
CA TYR A 150 18.61 -13.48 -10.59
C TYR A 150 17.90 -12.35 -9.85
N LEU A 151 17.51 -12.56 -8.60
CA LEU A 151 16.67 -11.58 -7.89
C LEU A 151 17.32 -10.20 -7.73
N PRO A 152 18.62 -10.06 -7.42
CA PRO A 152 19.22 -8.74 -7.31
C PRO A 152 19.18 -7.92 -8.60
N GLY A 153 19.48 -8.56 -9.74
CA GLY A 153 19.43 -7.90 -11.05
C GLY A 153 18.01 -7.56 -11.50
N LEU A 154 17.02 -8.39 -11.14
CA LEU A 154 15.61 -8.12 -11.38
C LEU A 154 15.07 -7.02 -10.46
N ALA A 155 15.52 -6.99 -9.21
CA ALA A 155 15.14 -5.96 -8.22
C ALA A 155 15.68 -4.58 -8.60
N SER A 156 16.92 -4.50 -9.11
CA SER A 156 17.51 -3.25 -9.60
C SER A 156 16.95 -2.78 -10.93
N GLY A 157 16.21 -3.63 -11.65
CA GLY A 157 15.72 -3.33 -13.00
C GLY A 157 16.80 -3.41 -14.10
N GLU A 158 17.97 -3.98 -13.82
CA GLU A 158 19.00 -4.28 -14.83
C GLU A 158 18.61 -5.50 -15.66
N LEU A 159 17.96 -6.47 -15.04
CA LEU A 159 17.33 -7.60 -15.70
C LEU A 159 15.83 -7.36 -15.81
N ILE A 160 15.29 -7.66 -16.97
CA ILE A 160 13.87 -7.62 -17.26
C ILE A 160 13.44 -9.02 -17.67
N GLY A 161 12.40 -9.56 -17.05
CA GLY A 161 11.85 -10.89 -17.28
C GLY A 161 10.53 -10.88 -18.00
#